data_fb0144c180aa479e24acd8becc3ebd39
#
_entry.id   fb0144c180aa479e24acd8becc3ebd39
#
_cell.length_a   1.000
_cell.length_b   1.000
_cell.length_c   1.000
_cell.angle_alpha   90.00
_cell.angle_beta   90.00
_cell.angle_gamma   90.00
#
_symmetry.space_group_name_H-M   'P 1'
#
loop_
_entity.id
_entity.type
_entity.pdbx_description
1 polymer ?
#
loop_
_entity_poly.entity_id
_entity_poly.type
_entity_poly.pdbx_seq_one_letter_code
_entity_poly.pdbx_strand_id
1 'polypeptide(L)'
;MGIQAKVAATVLTAVCLLGAPLRGPSADESEVGAAMTLAADAGVAAPNFVGIKTWLNSAPLNISELRGKVVLVDFWTYGCYNCINTLPHVTRLYDTYKDKGLIVVGIHTPEFAFEKSTDAVQAAIKRHGIRYPVAQDNEFATWNAYHNQFWPAQYIIDRSGKIVFEHAGEGQYQEIERKIKELLNVNS
;
A
#
# COMPACT_ATOMS: atom_id res chain seq x y z
N MET A 1 -21.84 -65.78 25.31
CA MET A 1 -20.94 -66.71 24.59
C MET A 1 -19.85 -65.83 24.04
N GLY A 2 -18.74 -65.56 24.64
CA GLY A 2 -17.76 -66.35 25.34
C GLY A 2 -16.74 -66.91 24.40
N ILE A 3 -15.61 -66.21 24.22
CA ILE A 3 -14.31 -66.88 24.10
C ILE A 3 -13.19 -65.82 24.35
N GLN A 4 -12.53 -66.05 25.46
CA GLN A 4 -11.25 -65.45 25.80
C GLN A 4 -10.15 -66.25 25.11
N ALA A 5 -9.12 -65.56 24.60
CA ALA A 5 -7.86 -66.26 24.36
C ALA A 5 -6.70 -65.39 24.94
N LYS A 6 -6.04 -66.05 25.83
CA LYS A 6 -4.83 -65.68 26.58
C LYS A 6 -3.59 -65.87 25.72
N VAL A 7 -2.50 -65.29 26.24
CA VAL A 7 -1.09 -65.76 26.19
C VAL A 7 -0.25 -65.02 25.11
N ALA A 8 0.97 -64.61 25.30
CA ALA A 8 2.04 -64.90 26.26
C ALA A 8 3.07 -63.81 26.26
N ALA A 9 3.64 -63.57 27.41
CA ALA A 9 4.83 -62.73 27.59
C ALA A 9 6.06 -63.50 27.08
N THR A 10 6.93 -62.81 26.34
CA THR A 10 8.31 -63.22 26.13
C THR A 10 9.22 -62.09 26.49
N VAL A 11 9.95 -62.27 27.56
CA VAL A 11 11.05 -61.45 28.03
C VAL A 11 12.27 -61.74 27.13
N LEU A 12 12.86 -60.76 26.55
CA LEU A 12 14.24 -60.90 26.04
C LEU A 12 15.07 -59.68 26.48
N THR A 13 16.17 -60.06 27.04
CA THR A 13 17.18 -59.32 27.79
C THR A 13 17.93 -58.27 26.96
N ALA A 14 18.37 -57.29 27.70
CA ALA A 14 19.18 -56.15 27.33
C ALA A 14 20.51 -56.47 26.64
N VAL A 15 20.89 -55.60 25.67
CA VAL A 15 22.26 -55.32 25.38
C VAL A 15 22.42 -53.81 25.33
N CYS A 16 23.13 -53.25 26.30
CA CYS A 16 23.66 -51.88 26.29
C CYS A 16 24.79 -51.78 25.27
N LEU A 17 24.60 -50.97 24.23
CA LEU A 17 25.70 -50.46 23.44
C LEU A 17 25.75 -48.95 23.65
N LEU A 18 26.83 -48.51 24.31
CA LEU A 18 27.26 -47.15 24.46
C LEU A 18 27.56 -46.55 23.08
N GLY A 19 26.66 -45.76 22.54
CA GLY A 19 26.88 -44.94 21.33
C GLY A 19 27.06 -43.49 21.75
N ALA A 20 28.27 -42.96 21.49
CA ALA A 20 28.59 -41.57 21.69
C ALA A 20 27.66 -40.63 20.87
N PRO A 21 27.28 -39.45 21.38
CA PRO A 21 26.51 -38.51 20.59
C PRO A 21 27.40 -37.87 19.52
N LEU A 22 27.08 -38.11 18.25
CA LEU A 22 27.60 -37.33 17.14
C LEU A 22 26.99 -35.93 17.22
N ARG A 23 27.83 -34.98 17.62
CA ARG A 23 27.51 -33.54 17.63
C ARG A 23 27.51 -33.09 16.16
N GLY A 24 26.31 -32.99 15.56
CA GLY A 24 26.11 -32.32 14.26
C GLY A 24 26.37 -30.82 14.40
N PRO A 25 26.81 -30.15 13.32
CA PRO A 25 27.02 -28.70 13.37
C PRO A 25 25.69 -28.02 13.63
N SER A 26 25.64 -27.22 14.69
CA SER A 26 24.57 -26.29 14.96
C SER A 26 24.52 -25.26 13.84
N ALA A 27 23.55 -25.36 12.95
CA ALA A 27 23.26 -24.28 12.03
C ALA A 27 22.84 -23.05 12.87
N ASP A 28 23.53 -21.96 12.66
CA ASP A 28 23.29 -20.69 13.33
C ASP A 28 21.92 -20.15 12.88
N GLU A 29 20.91 -20.24 13.75
CA GLU A 29 19.56 -19.75 13.49
C GLU A 29 19.49 -18.20 13.37
N SER A 30 20.61 -17.51 13.62
CA SER A 30 20.65 -16.04 13.57
C SER A 30 20.72 -15.47 12.15
N GLU A 31 21.23 -16.22 11.15
CA GLU A 31 21.30 -15.71 9.76
C GLU A 31 19.97 -15.83 9.00
N VAL A 32 19.09 -16.77 9.37
CA VAL A 32 17.81 -16.96 8.68
C VAL A 32 16.81 -15.84 9.03
N GLY A 33 16.91 -15.29 10.24
CA GLY A 33 16.06 -14.19 10.69
C GLY A 33 16.36 -12.86 9.99
N ALA A 34 17.64 -12.57 9.69
CA ALA A 34 18.05 -11.34 9.02
C ALA A 34 17.69 -11.31 7.53
N ALA A 35 17.72 -12.44 6.85
CA ALA A 35 17.34 -12.54 5.43
C ALA A 35 15.82 -12.39 5.21
N MET A 36 14.98 -12.88 6.13
CA MET A 36 13.52 -12.73 6.04
C MET A 36 13.04 -11.31 6.32
N THR A 37 13.75 -10.55 7.16
CA THR A 37 13.39 -9.16 7.47
C THR A 37 13.69 -8.21 6.30
N LEU A 38 14.68 -8.51 5.46
CA LEU A 38 15.03 -7.71 4.28
C LEU A 38 14.09 -7.96 3.08
N ALA A 39 13.40 -9.10 3.03
CA ALA A 39 12.45 -9.41 1.95
C ALA A 39 11.06 -8.77 2.15
N ALA A 40 10.70 -8.39 3.38
CA ALA A 40 9.40 -7.78 3.69
C ALA A 40 9.30 -6.29 3.29
N ASP A 41 10.42 -5.66 2.92
CA ASP A 41 10.49 -4.21 2.63
C ASP A 41 10.73 -3.90 1.14
N ALA A 42 10.53 -4.87 0.25
CA ALA A 42 10.72 -4.71 -1.19
C ALA A 42 9.44 -4.21 -1.88
N GLY A 43 8.93 -3.03 -1.48
CA GLY A 43 7.87 -2.35 -2.22
C GLY A 43 8.28 -2.14 -3.70
N VAL A 44 7.30 -2.18 -4.61
CA VAL A 44 7.51 -1.95 -6.05
C VAL A 44 7.77 -0.47 -6.29
N ALA A 45 8.74 -0.13 -7.14
CA ALA A 45 8.97 1.27 -7.52
C ALA A 45 7.68 1.89 -8.09
N ALA A 46 7.29 3.04 -7.55
CA ALA A 46 6.08 3.73 -8.01
C ALA A 46 6.28 4.22 -9.45
N PRO A 47 5.30 3.97 -10.34
CA PRO A 47 5.32 4.56 -11.67
C PRO A 47 5.26 6.09 -11.61
N ASN A 48 5.79 6.75 -12.64
CA ASN A 48 5.64 8.19 -12.77
C ASN A 48 4.22 8.57 -13.21
N PHE A 49 3.86 9.85 -13.05
CA PHE A 49 2.65 10.42 -13.62
C PHE A 49 2.87 10.64 -15.12
N VAL A 50 2.26 9.78 -15.94
CA VAL A 50 2.46 9.76 -17.39
C VAL A 50 1.19 10.19 -18.12
N GLY A 51 1.35 10.79 -19.32
CA GLY A 51 0.22 11.19 -20.16
C GLY A 51 -0.61 12.36 -19.64
N ILE A 52 -0.20 13.00 -18.54
CA ILE A 52 -0.93 14.12 -17.94
C ILE A 52 -0.68 15.40 -18.75
N LYS A 53 -1.75 15.95 -19.29
CA LYS A 53 -1.71 17.22 -20.04
C LYS A 53 -2.06 18.45 -19.19
N THR A 54 -2.84 18.22 -18.12
CA THR A 54 -3.36 19.29 -17.26
C THR A 54 -3.12 18.97 -15.80
N TRP A 55 -2.50 19.92 -15.11
CA TRP A 55 -2.35 19.94 -13.66
C TRP A 55 -3.14 21.11 -13.07
N LEU A 56 -3.80 20.88 -11.96
CA LEU A 56 -4.58 21.87 -11.21
C LEU A 56 -3.98 21.96 -9.80
N ASN A 57 -4.02 23.14 -9.19
CA ASN A 57 -3.44 23.46 -7.89
C ASN A 57 -1.90 23.37 -7.81
N SER A 58 -1.19 22.98 -8.87
CA SER A 58 0.26 22.91 -8.88
C SER A 58 0.83 22.98 -10.30
N ALA A 59 2.16 23.20 -10.41
CA ALA A 59 2.93 22.80 -11.58
C ALA A 59 2.97 21.26 -11.72
N PRO A 60 3.35 20.73 -12.89
CA PRO A 60 3.56 19.30 -13.07
C PRO A 60 4.52 18.71 -12.04
N LEU A 61 4.18 17.52 -11.53
CA LEU A 61 4.98 16.76 -10.58
C LEU A 61 5.53 15.48 -11.20
N ASN A 62 6.65 15.01 -10.65
CA ASN A 62 7.30 13.77 -11.03
C ASN A 62 7.66 12.97 -9.78
N ILE A 63 7.38 11.66 -9.76
CA ILE A 63 7.68 10.78 -8.61
C ILE A 63 9.16 10.83 -8.22
N SER A 64 10.08 10.93 -9.19
CA SER A 64 11.52 11.01 -8.88
C SER A 64 11.91 12.26 -8.10
N GLU A 65 11.19 13.37 -8.28
CA GLU A 65 11.40 14.64 -7.60
C GLU A 65 10.78 14.68 -6.20
N LEU A 66 9.88 13.73 -5.93
CA LEU A 66 9.21 13.59 -4.63
C LEU A 66 9.97 12.67 -3.66
N ARG A 67 11.17 12.20 -4.02
CA ARG A 67 12.02 11.42 -3.12
C ARG A 67 12.26 12.16 -1.81
N GLY A 68 12.29 11.41 -0.69
CA GLY A 68 12.36 11.99 0.65
C GLY A 68 11.02 12.43 1.24
N LYS A 69 9.94 12.42 0.44
CA LYS A 69 8.56 12.68 0.88
C LYS A 69 7.75 11.38 0.93
N VAL A 70 6.74 11.35 1.77
CA VAL A 70 5.67 10.34 1.71
C VAL A 70 4.63 10.85 0.74
N VAL A 71 4.21 10.02 -0.23
CA VAL A 71 3.23 10.44 -1.24
C VAL A 71 1.98 9.57 -1.11
N LEU A 72 0.82 10.21 -1.03
CA LEU A 72 -0.49 9.58 -1.19
C LEU A 72 -1.00 9.90 -2.59
N VAL A 73 -1.12 8.90 -3.44
CA VAL A 73 -1.81 9.01 -4.75
C VAL A 73 -3.24 8.54 -4.57
N ASP A 74 -4.19 9.38 -4.97
CA ASP A 74 -5.64 9.13 -4.86
C ASP A 74 -6.28 9.18 -6.24
N PHE A 75 -6.66 8.02 -6.80
CA PHE A 75 -7.42 7.93 -8.04
C PHE A 75 -8.90 8.20 -7.77
N TRP A 76 -9.45 9.19 -8.42
CA TRP A 76 -10.82 9.64 -8.19
C TRP A 76 -11.48 10.21 -9.44
N THR A 77 -12.80 10.35 -9.40
CA THR A 77 -13.54 11.17 -10.33
C THR A 77 -14.73 11.82 -9.62
N TYR A 78 -15.20 12.96 -10.13
CA TYR A 78 -16.24 13.72 -9.47
C TYR A 78 -17.66 13.13 -9.61
N GLY A 79 -17.89 12.20 -10.52
CA GLY A 79 -19.16 11.48 -10.68
C GLY A 79 -19.25 10.20 -9.83
N CYS A 80 -18.17 9.78 -9.22
CA CYS A 80 -18.11 8.56 -8.42
C CYS A 80 -18.57 8.82 -6.98
N TYR A 81 -19.65 8.18 -6.53
CA TYR A 81 -20.21 8.35 -5.20
C TYR A 81 -19.21 8.01 -4.09
N ASN A 82 -18.56 6.85 -4.17
CA ASN A 82 -17.57 6.41 -3.19
C ASN A 82 -16.33 7.33 -3.15
N CYS A 83 -15.95 7.93 -4.30
CA CYS A 83 -14.88 8.93 -4.34
C CYS A 83 -15.27 10.16 -3.52
N ILE A 84 -16.50 10.67 -3.74
CA ILE A 84 -17.01 11.86 -3.02
C ILE A 84 -17.01 11.62 -1.50
N ASN A 85 -17.38 10.43 -1.05
CA ASN A 85 -17.33 10.06 0.37
C ASN A 85 -15.89 9.99 0.90
N THR A 86 -14.91 9.65 0.06
CA THR A 86 -13.49 9.53 0.42
C THR A 86 -12.79 10.89 0.48
N LEU A 87 -13.14 11.85 -0.39
CA LEU A 87 -12.48 13.16 -0.50
C LEU A 87 -12.31 13.92 0.84
N PRO A 88 -13.28 13.98 1.78
CA PRO A 88 -13.09 14.65 3.06
C PRO A 88 -11.92 14.06 3.88
N HIS A 89 -11.72 12.74 3.80
CA HIS A 89 -10.61 12.07 4.49
C HIS A 89 -9.26 12.41 3.84
N VAL A 90 -9.17 12.40 2.52
CA VAL A 90 -7.97 12.77 1.77
C VAL A 90 -7.60 14.23 2.02
N THR A 91 -8.58 15.14 1.98
CA THR A 91 -8.39 16.57 2.26
C THR A 91 -7.87 16.78 3.70
N ARG A 92 -8.46 16.07 4.68
CA ARG A 92 -8.00 16.13 6.07
C ARG A 92 -6.56 15.61 6.23
N LEU A 93 -6.20 14.51 5.57
CA LEU A 93 -4.83 13.99 5.58
C LEU A 93 -3.84 15.02 5.03
N TYR A 94 -4.17 15.63 3.88
CA TYR A 94 -3.36 16.70 3.30
C TYR A 94 -3.16 17.85 4.29
N ASP A 95 -4.24 18.39 4.85
CA ASP A 95 -4.18 19.53 5.75
C ASP A 95 -3.39 19.25 7.02
N THR A 96 -3.47 18.02 7.54
CA THR A 96 -2.83 17.61 8.78
C THR A 96 -1.33 17.34 8.61
N TYR A 97 -0.93 16.81 7.44
CA TYR A 97 0.41 16.24 7.29
C TYR A 97 1.28 16.88 6.19
N LYS A 98 0.76 17.83 5.38
CA LYS A 98 1.53 18.50 4.33
C LYS A 98 2.82 19.15 4.85
N ASP A 99 2.75 19.81 6.00
CA ASP A 99 3.90 20.48 6.61
C ASP A 99 4.84 19.49 7.33
N LYS A 100 4.43 18.21 7.44
CA LYS A 100 5.21 17.11 8.02
C LYS A 100 5.87 16.22 6.96
N GLY A 101 5.69 16.56 5.68
CA GLY A 101 6.33 15.85 4.57
C GLY A 101 5.41 14.90 3.79
N LEU A 102 4.09 14.99 3.98
CA LEU A 102 3.12 14.32 3.11
C LEU A 102 2.87 15.17 1.87
N ILE A 103 2.96 14.53 0.71
CA ILE A 103 2.43 15.04 -0.56
C ILE A 103 1.18 14.22 -0.90
N VAL A 104 0.10 14.89 -1.25
CA VAL A 104 -1.09 14.24 -1.80
C VAL A 104 -1.20 14.61 -3.27
N VAL A 105 -1.44 13.63 -4.14
CA VAL A 105 -1.68 13.84 -5.57
C VAL A 105 -2.98 13.14 -5.94
N GLY A 106 -4.00 13.92 -6.29
CA GLY A 106 -5.25 13.39 -6.85
C GLY A 106 -5.08 13.13 -8.34
N ILE A 107 -5.31 11.90 -8.77
CA ILE A 107 -5.36 11.54 -10.19
C ILE A 107 -6.82 11.47 -10.60
N HIS A 108 -7.31 12.51 -11.27
CA HIS A 108 -8.65 12.52 -11.79
C HIS A 108 -8.68 11.74 -13.10
N THR A 109 -9.22 10.52 -13.05
CA THR A 109 -9.40 9.65 -14.22
C THR A 109 -10.90 9.50 -14.48
N PRO A 110 -11.41 9.90 -15.66
CA PRO A 110 -12.84 9.93 -15.93
C PRO A 110 -13.43 8.52 -16.09
N GLU A 111 -14.54 8.24 -15.41
CA GLU A 111 -15.35 7.04 -15.65
C GLU A 111 -16.25 7.24 -16.90
N PHE A 112 -16.75 8.47 -17.07
CA PHE A 112 -17.65 8.85 -18.17
C PHE A 112 -17.07 9.98 -19.02
N ALA A 113 -17.49 10.06 -20.29
CA ALA A 113 -16.96 11.04 -21.23
C ALA A 113 -17.16 12.50 -20.77
N PHE A 114 -18.25 12.82 -20.08
CA PHE A 114 -18.53 14.17 -19.59
C PHE A 114 -17.56 14.62 -18.48
N GLU A 115 -16.89 13.68 -17.81
CA GLU A 115 -15.92 13.95 -16.76
C GLU A 115 -14.56 14.43 -17.28
N LYS A 116 -14.34 14.36 -18.59
CA LYS A 116 -13.11 14.85 -19.24
C LYS A 116 -12.96 16.39 -19.25
N SER A 117 -14.02 17.14 -18.92
CA SER A 117 -14.01 18.59 -18.92
C SER A 117 -13.13 19.14 -17.79
N THR A 118 -12.08 19.89 -18.13
CA THR A 118 -11.20 20.55 -17.15
C THR A 118 -11.98 21.53 -16.27
N ASP A 119 -12.93 22.30 -16.84
CA ASP A 119 -13.76 23.24 -16.07
C ASP A 119 -14.64 22.52 -15.04
N ALA A 120 -15.19 21.36 -15.41
CA ALA A 120 -15.99 20.55 -14.50
C ALA A 120 -15.13 19.95 -13.36
N VAL A 121 -13.92 19.48 -13.67
CA VAL A 121 -12.95 19.02 -12.65
C VAL A 121 -12.57 20.18 -11.72
N GLN A 122 -12.31 21.38 -12.26
CA GLN A 122 -11.99 22.56 -11.46
C GLN A 122 -13.15 22.99 -10.57
N ALA A 123 -14.37 22.92 -11.06
CA ALA A 123 -15.58 23.18 -10.26
C ALA A 123 -15.73 22.15 -9.12
N ALA A 124 -15.45 20.88 -9.37
CA ALA A 124 -15.46 19.83 -8.36
C ALA A 124 -14.35 20.04 -7.30
N ILE A 125 -13.13 20.35 -7.71
CA ILE A 125 -12.01 20.72 -6.82
C ILE A 125 -12.44 21.82 -5.84
N LYS A 126 -13.06 22.89 -6.37
CA LYS A 126 -13.56 24.01 -5.55
C LYS A 126 -14.68 23.57 -4.60
N ARG A 127 -15.63 22.79 -5.11
CA ARG A 127 -16.79 22.30 -4.33
C ARG A 127 -16.38 21.45 -3.15
N HIS A 128 -15.37 20.59 -3.32
CA HIS A 128 -14.90 19.65 -2.30
C HIS A 128 -13.70 20.16 -1.50
N GLY A 129 -13.30 21.43 -1.71
CA GLY A 129 -12.21 22.06 -0.95
C GLY A 129 -10.85 21.41 -1.17
N ILE A 130 -10.62 20.81 -2.34
CA ILE A 130 -9.36 20.16 -2.69
C ILE A 130 -8.29 21.22 -2.90
N ARG A 131 -7.19 21.14 -2.13
CA ARG A 131 -6.07 22.09 -2.20
C ARG A 131 -4.76 21.43 -2.61
N TYR A 132 -4.72 20.11 -2.59
CA TYR A 132 -3.56 19.34 -3.07
C TYR A 132 -3.51 19.30 -4.61
N PRO A 133 -2.34 19.00 -5.19
CA PRO A 133 -2.17 18.79 -6.63
C PRO A 133 -3.16 17.80 -7.23
N VAL A 134 -3.74 18.16 -8.37
CA VAL A 134 -4.62 17.26 -9.13
C VAL A 134 -4.12 17.16 -10.56
N ALA A 135 -3.85 15.93 -11.01
CA ALA A 135 -3.50 15.58 -12.38
C ALA A 135 -4.72 15.03 -13.12
N GLN A 136 -5.03 15.54 -14.30
CA GLN A 136 -6.14 15.07 -15.12
C GLN A 136 -5.67 14.00 -16.10
N ASP A 137 -6.02 12.74 -15.82
CA ASP A 137 -5.60 11.55 -16.58
C ASP A 137 -6.69 11.09 -17.57
N ASN A 138 -7.04 11.97 -18.52
CA ASN A 138 -8.13 11.74 -19.47
C ASN A 138 -7.92 10.56 -20.42
N GLU A 139 -6.68 10.12 -20.60
CA GLU A 139 -6.30 9.03 -21.48
C GLU A 139 -5.93 7.75 -20.73
N PHE A 140 -6.14 7.70 -19.41
CA PHE A 140 -5.85 6.54 -18.56
C PHE A 140 -4.37 6.13 -18.55
N ALA A 141 -3.45 7.00 -18.92
CA ALA A 141 -2.03 6.64 -19.02
C ALA A 141 -1.40 6.38 -17.65
N THR A 142 -1.64 7.27 -16.68
CA THR A 142 -1.22 7.08 -15.29
C THR A 142 -2.00 5.95 -14.61
N TRP A 143 -3.30 5.85 -14.83
CA TRP A 143 -4.15 4.74 -14.40
C TRP A 143 -3.55 3.37 -14.78
N ASN A 144 -3.21 3.22 -16.06
CA ASN A 144 -2.65 1.97 -16.57
C ASN A 144 -1.24 1.71 -16.03
N ALA A 145 -0.41 2.76 -15.85
CA ALA A 145 0.92 2.62 -15.28
C ALA A 145 0.88 2.10 -13.83
N TYR A 146 -0.14 2.49 -13.04
CA TYR A 146 -0.38 1.98 -11.70
C TYR A 146 -1.14 0.66 -11.67
N HIS A 147 -1.52 0.08 -12.82
CA HIS A 147 -2.39 -1.10 -12.94
C HIS A 147 -3.71 -0.95 -12.16
N ASN A 148 -4.18 0.30 -12.04
CA ASN A 148 -5.39 0.60 -11.29
C ASN A 148 -6.64 0.03 -11.96
N GLN A 149 -7.66 -0.35 -11.18
CA GLN A 149 -8.89 -0.99 -11.70
C GLN A 149 -10.16 -0.42 -11.06
N PHE A 150 -10.03 0.44 -10.02
CA PHE A 150 -11.18 0.85 -9.21
C PHE A 150 -11.16 2.35 -8.89
N TRP A 151 -12.33 2.92 -8.66
CA TRP A 151 -12.56 4.23 -8.07
C TRP A 151 -13.30 4.10 -6.73
N PRO A 152 -12.86 4.79 -5.66
CA PRO A 152 -11.52 5.35 -5.53
C PRO A 152 -10.46 4.26 -5.38
N ALA A 153 -9.19 4.60 -5.59
CA ALA A 153 -8.08 3.76 -5.20
C ALA A 153 -6.92 4.61 -4.69
N GLN A 154 -6.26 4.14 -3.64
CA GLN A 154 -5.22 4.89 -2.95
C GLN A 154 -3.94 4.09 -2.86
N TYR A 155 -2.81 4.76 -3.15
CA TYR A 155 -1.47 4.20 -3.09
C TYR A 155 -0.61 5.07 -2.20
N ILE A 156 0.07 4.45 -1.21
CA ILE A 156 1.04 5.16 -0.38
C ILE A 156 2.44 4.78 -0.87
N ILE A 157 3.21 5.81 -1.17
CA ILE A 157 4.59 5.71 -1.64
C ILE A 157 5.49 6.23 -0.54
N ASP A 158 6.50 5.46 -0.19
CA ASP A 158 7.48 5.79 0.82
C ASP A 158 8.51 6.83 0.35
N ARG A 159 9.38 7.26 1.24
CA ARG A 159 10.44 8.24 0.95
C ARG A 159 11.46 7.75 -0.08
N SER A 160 11.56 6.43 -0.27
CA SER A 160 12.40 5.83 -1.31
C SER A 160 11.72 5.76 -2.68
N GLY A 161 10.43 6.14 -2.77
CA GLY A 161 9.62 6.13 -3.97
C GLY A 161 9.08 4.76 -4.33
N LYS A 162 8.85 3.91 -3.35
CA LYS A 162 8.22 2.60 -3.51
C LYS A 162 6.78 2.62 -3.02
N ILE A 163 5.88 1.94 -3.72
CA ILE A 163 4.52 1.67 -3.24
C ILE A 163 4.64 0.67 -2.10
N VAL A 164 4.16 1.05 -0.92
CA VAL A 164 4.20 0.25 0.32
C VAL A 164 2.82 -0.05 0.89
N PHE A 165 1.79 0.51 0.29
CA PHE A 165 0.40 0.25 0.63
C PHE A 165 -0.51 0.61 -0.54
N GLU A 166 -1.55 -0.21 -0.77
CA GLU A 166 -2.60 0.06 -1.73
C GLU A 166 -3.97 -0.30 -1.15
N HIS A 167 -4.98 0.44 -1.50
CA HIS A 167 -6.36 0.18 -1.14
C HIS A 167 -7.30 0.57 -2.28
N ALA A 168 -8.20 -0.33 -2.65
CA ALA A 168 -9.24 -0.11 -3.64
C ALA A 168 -10.61 0.02 -2.97
N GLY A 169 -11.38 1.02 -3.35
CA GLY A 169 -12.70 1.30 -2.82
C GLY A 169 -12.70 2.30 -1.66
N GLU A 170 -13.91 2.60 -1.18
CA GLU A 170 -14.14 3.45 0.00
C GLU A 170 -13.75 2.71 1.28
N GLY A 171 -13.20 3.44 2.28
CA GLY A 171 -12.91 2.88 3.61
C GLY A 171 -11.45 2.83 3.98
N GLN A 172 -11.10 1.97 4.96
CA GLN A 172 -9.77 1.80 5.55
C GLN A 172 -9.07 3.11 5.98
N TYR A 173 -9.81 4.17 6.26
CA TYR A 173 -9.29 5.51 6.55
C TYR A 173 -8.30 5.54 7.71
N GLN A 174 -8.56 4.76 8.76
CA GLN A 174 -7.68 4.66 9.94
C GLN A 174 -6.36 3.97 9.59
N GLU A 175 -6.41 2.93 8.77
CA GLU A 175 -5.22 2.18 8.35
C GLU A 175 -4.34 3.01 7.42
N ILE A 176 -4.95 3.72 6.46
CA ILE A 176 -4.27 4.67 5.57
C ILE A 176 -3.56 5.76 6.40
N GLU A 177 -4.27 6.37 7.36
CA GLU A 177 -3.68 7.39 8.22
C GLU A 177 -2.56 6.82 9.11
N ARG A 178 -2.76 5.63 9.69
CA ARG A 178 -1.74 4.93 10.49
C ARG A 178 -0.47 4.71 9.67
N LYS A 179 -0.59 4.21 8.43
CA LYS A 179 0.54 3.97 7.54
C LYS A 179 1.28 5.27 7.17
N ILE A 180 0.54 6.34 6.89
CA ILE A 180 1.11 7.67 6.64
C ILE A 180 1.89 8.16 7.87
N LYS A 181 1.32 8.07 9.08
CA LYS A 181 1.98 8.49 10.33
C LYS A 181 3.26 7.72 10.59
N GLU A 182 3.23 6.39 10.38
CA GLU A 182 4.40 5.51 10.48
C GLU A 182 5.54 5.99 9.57
N LEU A 183 5.26 6.21 8.28
CA LEU A 183 6.25 6.64 7.29
C LEU A 183 6.76 8.08 7.53
N LEU A 184 5.93 8.94 8.10
CA LEU A 184 6.31 10.31 8.47
C LEU A 184 7.11 10.36 9.78
N ASN A 185 7.17 9.26 10.57
CA ASN A 185 7.71 9.21 11.92
C ASN A 185 7.02 10.21 12.89
N VAL A 186 5.70 10.39 12.74
CA VAL A 186 4.90 11.19 13.65
C VAL A 186 4.14 10.27 14.61
N ASN A 187 4.49 10.38 15.89
CA ASN A 187 3.82 9.63 16.96
C ASN A 187 2.36 10.08 17.11
N SER A 188 1.53 9.15 17.54
CA SER A 188 0.09 9.33 17.79
C SER A 188 -0.15 10.24 18.96
#